data_7cdc0bbb1fbde1deb42e412325595881
#
_entry.id   7cdc0bbb1fbde1deb42e412325595881
#
_cell.length_a   1.000
_cell.length_b   1.000
_cell.length_c   1.000
_cell.angle_alpha   90.00
_cell.angle_beta   90.00
_cell.angle_gamma   90.00
#
_symmetry.space_group_name_H-M   'P 1'
#
loop_
_entity.id
_entity.type
_entity.pdbx_description
1 polymer ?
#
loop_
_entity_poly.entity_id
_entity_poly.type
_entity_poly.pdbx_seq_one_letter_code
_entity_poly.pdbx_strand_id
1 'polypeptide(L)'
;MSFPLIISIKSSNLSKDEKENIKKFKPFGVILFQRNIKNLNQTKKLILTLKNLHPKINVLIDQEGGIVNRFPQFSEFKFLDNFQYYQIYLKYPSLAKQLVFLKSFITSFHLSKLGFDINTIPVLDIPNTQTIDMIRKRTFGDNLKINIELNEIFVNTSISLGITPVMKHIPGHGLTSKDSHFSLPVINSPIKILERQLTLFKHFNHLPFAMTAHIKYAKWDNDNMATYSSKIIKNIIRQQLKFKGLIMSDDMTMKANQSDIKESVQKCNQSGIDIFLDCSSDWGRYLEVINSFKITNRYKKSLKTKRLITNRDLKSINIIQYHDLYNELVKTYGI
;
A
#
# COMPACT_ATOMS: atom_id res chain seq x y z
N MET A 1 -17.66 7.45 -14.61
CA MET A 1 -16.86 7.72 -13.38
C MET A 1 -16.49 6.39 -12.76
N SER A 2 -15.24 6.20 -12.29
CA SER A 2 -14.90 4.96 -11.55
C SER A 2 -15.57 5.01 -10.18
N PHE A 3 -16.09 3.86 -9.71
CA PHE A 3 -16.65 3.73 -8.38
C PHE A 3 -15.51 3.55 -7.35
N PRO A 4 -15.54 4.16 -6.15
CA PRO A 4 -14.45 4.13 -5.17
C PRO A 4 -14.32 2.78 -4.43
N LEU A 5 -14.15 1.72 -5.17
CA LEU A 5 -13.94 0.36 -4.71
C LEU A 5 -12.69 -0.21 -5.35
N ILE A 6 -11.80 -0.78 -4.54
CA ILE A 6 -10.71 -1.63 -4.99
C ILE A 6 -11.13 -3.08 -4.71
N ILE A 7 -11.09 -3.90 -5.76
CA ILE A 7 -11.44 -5.31 -5.72
C ILE A 7 -10.20 -6.19 -5.92
N SER A 8 -10.29 -7.46 -5.58
CA SER A 8 -9.38 -8.50 -6.06
C SER A 8 -10.07 -9.43 -7.05
N ILE A 9 -9.29 -10.28 -7.71
CA ILE A 9 -9.79 -11.29 -8.64
C ILE A 9 -9.36 -12.70 -8.20
N LYS A 10 -10.15 -13.70 -8.60
CA LYS A 10 -9.99 -15.09 -8.11
C LYS A 10 -8.69 -15.75 -8.56
N SER A 11 -8.31 -15.56 -9.82
CA SER A 11 -7.21 -16.32 -10.42
C SER A 11 -6.33 -15.46 -11.34
N SER A 12 -5.41 -16.11 -12.06
CA SER A 12 -4.51 -15.47 -13.02
C SER A 12 -5.18 -15.08 -14.35
N ASN A 13 -6.45 -15.44 -14.54
CA ASN A 13 -7.27 -15.06 -15.70
C ASN A 13 -8.64 -14.60 -15.21
N LEU A 14 -9.21 -13.61 -15.90
CA LEU A 14 -10.56 -13.13 -15.61
C LEU A 14 -11.61 -14.12 -16.13
N SER A 15 -12.58 -14.48 -15.29
CA SER A 15 -13.78 -15.17 -15.70
C SER A 15 -14.68 -14.28 -16.58
N LYS A 16 -15.70 -14.86 -17.22
CA LYS A 16 -16.69 -14.11 -17.99
C LYS A 16 -17.41 -13.09 -17.11
N ASP A 17 -17.87 -13.53 -15.95
CA ASP A 17 -18.59 -12.69 -14.97
C ASP A 17 -17.71 -11.55 -14.44
N GLU A 18 -16.44 -11.81 -14.13
CA GLU A 18 -15.50 -10.76 -13.70
C GLU A 18 -15.33 -9.71 -14.78
N LYS A 19 -15.20 -10.09 -16.06
CA LYS A 19 -15.09 -9.15 -17.19
C LYS A 19 -16.33 -8.29 -17.34
N GLU A 20 -17.51 -8.89 -17.31
CA GLU A 20 -18.80 -8.19 -17.43
C GLU A 20 -19.00 -7.21 -16.27
N ASN A 21 -18.74 -7.64 -15.04
CA ASN A 21 -18.90 -6.82 -13.86
C ASN A 21 -17.89 -5.66 -13.77
N ILE A 22 -16.62 -5.90 -14.11
CA ILE A 22 -15.61 -4.82 -14.16
C ILE A 22 -16.02 -3.76 -15.18
N LYS A 23 -16.48 -4.18 -16.37
CA LYS A 23 -16.95 -3.26 -17.43
C LYS A 23 -18.20 -2.48 -16.99
N LYS A 24 -19.15 -3.13 -16.31
CA LYS A 24 -20.41 -2.55 -15.84
C LYS A 24 -20.19 -1.57 -14.70
N PHE A 25 -19.52 -1.99 -13.64
CA PHE A 25 -19.44 -1.26 -12.36
C PHE A 25 -18.22 -0.34 -12.26
N LYS A 26 -17.21 -0.54 -13.11
CA LYS A 26 -16.03 0.34 -13.23
C LYS A 26 -15.37 0.65 -11.89
N PRO A 27 -14.85 -0.35 -11.14
CA PRO A 27 -14.18 -0.11 -9.86
C PRO A 27 -12.99 0.84 -10.03
N PHE A 28 -12.61 1.54 -8.96
CA PHE A 28 -11.42 2.40 -8.93
C PHE A 28 -10.16 1.61 -9.27
N GLY A 29 -10.07 0.39 -8.77
CA GLY A 29 -8.88 -0.43 -9.02
C GLY A 29 -9.09 -1.93 -8.79
N VAL A 30 -8.10 -2.67 -9.27
CA VAL A 30 -7.93 -4.10 -9.00
C VAL A 30 -6.57 -4.30 -8.35
N ILE A 31 -6.53 -4.88 -7.15
CA ILE A 31 -5.29 -5.27 -6.49
C ILE A 31 -4.95 -6.72 -6.85
N LEU A 32 -3.71 -6.96 -7.28
CA LEU A 32 -3.22 -8.29 -7.64
C LEU A 32 -2.36 -8.89 -6.53
N PHE A 33 -2.56 -10.17 -6.29
CA PHE A 33 -1.82 -11.00 -5.34
C PHE A 33 -1.02 -12.09 -6.04
N GLN A 34 -0.17 -12.79 -5.31
CA GLN A 34 0.62 -13.91 -5.85
C GLN A 34 -0.24 -14.93 -6.62
N ARG A 35 -1.49 -15.23 -6.17
CA ARG A 35 -2.42 -16.13 -6.86
C ARG A 35 -2.78 -15.71 -8.28
N ASN A 36 -2.62 -14.42 -8.59
CA ASN A 36 -2.93 -13.85 -9.90
C ASN A 36 -1.73 -13.86 -10.85
N ILE A 37 -0.54 -14.23 -10.37
CA ILE A 37 0.74 -14.08 -11.06
C ILE A 37 1.35 -15.46 -11.32
N LYS A 38 1.37 -15.90 -12.59
CA LYS A 38 2.03 -17.13 -13.04
C LYS A 38 3.41 -16.85 -13.63
N ASN A 39 3.48 -15.86 -14.51
CA ASN A 39 4.71 -15.35 -15.11
C ASN A 39 4.49 -13.91 -15.58
N LEU A 40 5.58 -13.20 -15.89
CA LEU A 40 5.55 -11.78 -16.24
C LEU A 40 4.70 -11.52 -17.49
N ASN A 41 4.78 -12.37 -18.51
CA ASN A 41 3.98 -12.22 -19.74
C ASN A 41 2.49 -12.40 -19.48
N GLN A 42 2.09 -13.40 -18.70
CA GLN A 42 0.70 -13.60 -18.31
C GLN A 42 0.19 -12.41 -17.48
N THR A 43 0.97 -11.94 -16.51
CA THR A 43 0.61 -10.78 -15.68
C THR A 43 0.40 -9.53 -16.52
N LYS A 44 1.29 -9.27 -17.48
CA LYS A 44 1.15 -8.15 -18.42
C LYS A 44 -0.12 -8.28 -19.26
N LYS A 45 -0.43 -9.48 -19.79
CA LYS A 45 -1.68 -9.73 -20.55
C LYS A 45 -2.92 -9.52 -19.68
N LEU A 46 -2.90 -9.96 -18.42
CA LEU A 46 -3.99 -9.74 -17.46
C LEU A 46 -4.24 -8.25 -17.24
N ILE A 47 -3.18 -7.48 -16.98
CA ILE A 47 -3.26 -6.03 -16.75
C ILE A 47 -3.79 -5.31 -18.02
N LEU A 48 -3.30 -5.67 -19.20
CA LEU A 48 -3.82 -5.13 -20.46
C LEU A 48 -5.31 -5.44 -20.63
N THR A 49 -5.75 -6.65 -20.31
CA THR A 49 -7.16 -7.02 -20.36
C THR A 49 -8.00 -6.16 -19.41
N LEU A 50 -7.56 -5.94 -18.18
CA LEU A 50 -8.22 -5.06 -17.20
C LEU A 50 -8.35 -3.62 -17.77
N LYS A 51 -7.28 -3.07 -18.34
CA LYS A 51 -7.26 -1.73 -18.89
C LYS A 51 -8.14 -1.60 -20.17
N ASN A 52 -8.24 -2.65 -20.96
CA ASN A 52 -9.16 -2.68 -22.12
C ASN A 52 -10.64 -2.70 -21.69
N LEU A 53 -10.96 -3.41 -20.60
CA LEU A 53 -12.33 -3.44 -20.05
C LEU A 53 -12.74 -2.10 -19.44
N HIS A 54 -11.79 -1.47 -18.74
CA HIS A 54 -11.99 -0.17 -18.11
C HIS A 54 -10.71 0.68 -18.19
N PRO A 55 -10.56 1.58 -19.19
CA PRO A 55 -9.31 2.33 -19.43
C PRO A 55 -8.82 3.20 -18.27
N LYS A 56 -9.70 3.53 -17.32
CA LYS A 56 -9.38 4.33 -16.14
C LYS A 56 -9.13 3.49 -14.89
N ILE A 57 -9.12 2.16 -14.99
CA ILE A 57 -8.84 1.29 -13.87
C ILE A 57 -7.41 1.46 -13.38
N ASN A 58 -7.22 1.47 -12.06
CA ASN A 58 -5.88 1.37 -11.49
C ASN A 58 -5.58 -0.10 -11.20
N VAL A 59 -4.38 -0.55 -11.53
CA VAL A 59 -3.91 -1.87 -11.13
C VAL A 59 -2.91 -1.71 -9.99
N LEU A 60 -3.24 -2.31 -8.85
CA LEU A 60 -2.50 -2.16 -7.59
C LEU A 60 -1.75 -3.44 -7.23
N ILE A 61 -0.73 -3.30 -6.40
CA ILE A 61 0.01 -4.41 -5.81
C ILE A 61 0.61 -4.01 -4.45
N ASP A 62 0.81 -4.99 -3.56
CA ASP A 62 1.63 -4.88 -2.35
C ASP A 62 3.02 -5.46 -2.63
N GLN A 63 3.86 -4.75 -3.35
CA GLN A 63 5.23 -5.18 -3.61
C GLN A 63 6.19 -4.35 -2.77
N GLU A 64 6.32 -4.70 -1.47
CA GLU A 64 7.21 -4.04 -0.52
C GLU A 64 8.66 -4.54 -0.68
N GLY A 65 8.81 -5.76 -1.19
CA GLY A 65 10.03 -6.54 -1.17
C GLY A 65 10.27 -7.19 0.21
N GLY A 66 11.29 -8.03 0.34
CA GLY A 66 11.50 -8.83 1.55
C GLY A 66 10.32 -9.77 1.79
N ILE A 67 9.75 -9.75 3.02
CA ILE A 67 8.69 -10.69 3.40
C ILE A 67 7.33 -10.42 2.72
N VAL A 68 7.06 -9.21 2.25
CA VAL A 68 5.86 -8.89 1.47
C VAL A 68 6.23 -8.77 -0.01
N ASN A 69 6.29 -9.93 -0.66
CA ASN A 69 6.67 -10.09 -2.06
C ASN A 69 5.58 -10.88 -2.80
N ARG A 70 4.99 -10.28 -3.84
CA ARG A 70 3.96 -10.91 -4.68
C ARG A 70 4.55 -11.69 -5.86
N PHE A 71 5.88 -11.60 -6.06
CA PHE A 71 6.65 -12.27 -7.10
C PHE A 71 7.76 -13.19 -6.52
N PRO A 72 7.49 -14.05 -5.52
CA PRO A 72 8.56 -14.78 -4.81
C PRO A 72 9.32 -15.78 -5.71
N GLN A 73 8.68 -16.21 -6.81
CA GLN A 73 9.28 -17.14 -7.78
C GLN A 73 10.26 -16.49 -8.77
N PHE A 74 10.32 -15.13 -8.79
CA PHE A 74 11.18 -14.41 -9.74
C PHE A 74 12.37 -13.77 -9.02
N SER A 75 13.58 -14.04 -9.54
CA SER A 75 14.83 -13.51 -8.99
C SER A 75 14.86 -11.98 -9.00
N GLU A 76 14.21 -11.36 -9.99
CA GLU A 76 14.13 -9.91 -10.16
C GLU A 76 13.44 -9.18 -9.00
N PHE A 77 12.72 -9.91 -8.15
CA PHE A 77 12.02 -9.35 -6.98
C PHE A 77 12.52 -9.91 -5.64
N LYS A 78 13.69 -10.57 -5.63
CA LYS A 78 14.32 -11.05 -4.40
C LYS A 78 15.20 -9.97 -3.80
N PHE A 79 14.71 -9.34 -2.73
CA PHE A 79 15.41 -8.28 -2.01
C PHE A 79 15.41 -8.57 -0.51
N LEU A 80 16.35 -7.96 0.19
CA LEU A 80 16.35 -7.88 1.65
C LEU A 80 15.05 -7.26 2.17
N ASP A 81 14.66 -7.55 3.40
CA ASP A 81 13.57 -6.83 4.05
C ASP A 81 13.99 -5.41 4.46
N ASN A 82 13.01 -4.54 4.73
CA ASN A 82 13.31 -3.14 4.98
C ASN A 82 14.12 -2.94 6.27
N PHE A 83 13.94 -3.79 7.27
CA PHE A 83 14.68 -3.70 8.52
C PHE A 83 16.16 -4.06 8.34
N GLN A 84 16.50 -4.97 7.42
CA GLN A 84 17.90 -5.27 7.08
C GLN A 84 18.61 -4.05 6.48
N TYR A 85 17.95 -3.27 5.60
CA TYR A 85 18.55 -2.02 5.11
C TYR A 85 18.76 -0.99 6.23
N TYR A 86 17.87 -0.93 7.23
CA TYR A 86 18.09 -0.11 8.41
C TYR A 86 19.33 -0.57 9.19
N GLN A 87 19.51 -1.87 9.40
CA GLN A 87 20.69 -2.43 10.07
C GLN A 87 21.98 -2.14 9.28
N ILE A 88 21.94 -2.24 7.95
CA ILE A 88 23.06 -1.86 7.09
C ILE A 88 23.35 -0.36 7.23
N TYR A 89 22.33 0.49 7.28
CA TYR A 89 22.50 1.94 7.42
C TYR A 89 23.28 2.30 8.70
N LEU A 90 23.04 1.62 9.80
CA LEU A 90 23.75 1.88 11.07
C LEU A 90 25.27 1.68 10.98
N LYS A 91 25.74 0.86 10.04
CA LYS A 91 27.16 0.57 9.81
C LYS A 91 27.70 1.27 8.55
N TYR A 92 26.93 1.26 7.49
CA TYR A 92 27.29 1.71 6.14
C TYR A 92 26.19 2.56 5.51
N PRO A 93 26.00 3.84 5.92
CA PRO A 93 24.87 4.65 5.46
C PRO A 93 24.76 4.79 3.94
N SER A 94 25.89 5.02 3.26
CA SER A 94 25.92 5.16 1.79
C SER A 94 25.52 3.90 1.06
N LEU A 95 25.98 2.75 1.55
CA LEU A 95 25.62 1.44 0.99
C LEU A 95 24.11 1.18 1.14
N ALA A 96 23.55 1.41 2.33
CA ALA A 96 22.12 1.21 2.57
C ALA A 96 21.27 2.06 1.62
N LYS A 97 21.63 3.34 1.42
CA LYS A 97 20.94 4.23 0.48
C LYS A 97 21.01 3.73 -0.95
N GLN A 98 22.18 3.27 -1.38
CA GLN A 98 22.39 2.72 -2.71
C GLN A 98 21.56 1.43 -2.92
N LEU A 99 21.55 0.53 -1.96
CA LEU A 99 20.76 -0.70 -2.02
C LEU A 99 19.25 -0.43 -2.03
N VAL A 100 18.75 0.52 -1.22
CA VAL A 100 17.34 0.93 -1.24
C VAL A 100 16.98 1.59 -2.57
N PHE A 101 17.85 2.41 -3.13
CA PHE A 101 17.67 2.97 -4.47
C PHE A 101 17.55 1.86 -5.53
N LEU A 102 18.48 0.93 -5.55
CA LEU A 102 18.49 -0.20 -6.52
C LEU A 102 17.23 -1.05 -6.37
N LYS A 103 16.86 -1.46 -5.15
CA LYS A 103 15.62 -2.18 -4.87
C LYS A 103 14.40 -1.44 -5.42
N SER A 104 14.28 -0.15 -5.08
CA SER A 104 13.15 0.68 -5.50
C SER A 104 13.10 0.85 -7.02
N PHE A 105 14.26 1.08 -7.64
CA PHE A 105 14.40 1.25 -9.08
C PHE A 105 14.01 -0.01 -9.83
N ILE A 106 14.59 -1.15 -9.47
CA ILE A 106 14.33 -2.45 -10.09
C ILE A 106 12.84 -2.83 -9.94
N THR A 107 12.31 -2.74 -8.71
CA THR A 107 10.91 -3.04 -8.43
C THR A 107 9.98 -2.17 -9.27
N SER A 108 10.16 -0.85 -9.23
CA SER A 108 9.27 0.08 -9.91
C SER A 108 9.40 0.01 -11.43
N PHE A 109 10.60 -0.27 -11.95
CA PHE A 109 10.81 -0.52 -13.37
C PHE A 109 9.99 -1.72 -13.86
N HIS A 110 10.09 -2.86 -13.19
CA HIS A 110 9.34 -4.06 -13.57
C HIS A 110 7.82 -3.86 -13.42
N LEU A 111 7.37 -3.24 -12.33
CA LEU A 111 5.95 -2.93 -12.14
C LEU A 111 5.42 -2.01 -13.24
N SER A 112 6.15 -0.97 -13.60
CA SER A 112 5.79 -0.05 -14.68
C SER A 112 5.75 -0.75 -16.04
N LYS A 113 6.74 -1.61 -16.36
CA LYS A 113 6.77 -2.41 -17.61
C LYS A 113 5.62 -3.42 -17.69
N LEU A 114 5.17 -3.95 -16.56
CA LEU A 114 4.00 -4.83 -16.48
C LEU A 114 2.68 -4.07 -16.62
N GLY A 115 2.68 -2.76 -16.35
CA GLY A 115 1.52 -1.89 -16.45
C GLY A 115 0.79 -1.64 -15.13
N PHE A 116 1.40 -1.92 -13.97
CA PHE A 116 0.86 -1.48 -12.67
C PHE A 116 0.86 0.04 -12.57
N ASP A 117 -0.12 0.57 -11.83
CA ASP A 117 -0.28 2.01 -11.61
C ASP A 117 0.10 2.41 -10.18
N ILE A 118 -0.17 1.55 -9.20
CA ILE A 118 -0.04 1.86 -7.77
C ILE A 118 0.68 0.70 -7.06
N ASN A 119 1.67 1.04 -6.22
CA ASN A 119 2.25 0.12 -5.26
C ASN A 119 1.96 0.63 -3.84
N THR A 120 1.50 -0.23 -2.93
CA THR A 120 1.13 0.17 -1.57
C THR A 120 2.36 0.30 -0.67
N ILE A 121 3.21 1.24 -1.00
CA ILE A 121 4.40 1.70 -0.28
C ILE A 121 4.33 3.23 -0.16
N PRO A 122 4.99 3.86 0.82
CA PRO A 122 5.88 3.30 1.85
C PRO A 122 5.15 2.74 3.07
N VAL A 123 5.82 1.83 3.79
CA VAL A 123 5.41 1.41 5.14
C VAL A 123 6.04 2.36 6.15
N LEU A 124 5.22 3.23 6.74
CA LEU A 124 5.65 4.31 7.64
C LEU A 124 5.44 3.99 9.12
N ASP A 125 5.25 2.72 9.44
CA ASP A 125 5.10 2.24 10.80
C ASP A 125 6.42 2.34 11.56
N ILE A 126 6.42 2.92 12.77
CA ILE A 126 7.62 3.06 13.60
C ILE A 126 7.61 1.94 14.65
N PRO A 127 8.51 0.94 14.55
CA PRO A 127 8.54 -0.17 15.47
C PRO A 127 9.07 0.24 16.86
N ASN A 128 8.76 -0.57 17.87
CA ASN A 128 9.38 -0.54 19.19
C ASN A 128 9.88 -1.96 19.58
N THR A 129 10.31 -2.15 20.80
CA THR A 129 10.81 -3.45 21.28
C THR A 129 9.76 -4.56 21.30
N GLN A 130 8.48 -4.21 21.41
CA GLN A 130 7.35 -5.16 21.46
C GLN A 130 6.72 -5.43 20.09
N THR A 131 7.16 -4.73 19.05
CA THR A 131 6.61 -4.90 17.70
C THR A 131 6.91 -6.30 17.16
N ILE A 132 5.87 -6.99 16.69
CA ILE A 132 6.03 -8.31 16.07
C ILE A 132 6.94 -8.24 14.84
N ASP A 133 7.69 -9.32 14.59
CA ASP A 133 8.64 -9.38 13.48
C ASP A 133 8.03 -9.14 12.11
N MET A 134 6.80 -9.61 11.88
CA MET A 134 6.06 -9.40 10.65
C MET A 134 5.89 -7.90 10.32
N ILE A 135 5.70 -7.05 11.30
CA ILE A 135 5.61 -5.59 11.12
C ILE A 135 7.01 -4.98 11.07
N ARG A 136 7.89 -5.38 12.01
CA ARG A 136 9.26 -4.84 12.11
C ARG A 136 10.03 -4.98 10.80
N LYS A 137 10.04 -6.16 10.20
CA LYS A 137 10.75 -6.46 8.94
C LYS A 137 10.29 -5.61 7.75
N ARG A 138 9.07 -5.08 7.79
CA ARG A 138 8.53 -4.21 6.76
C ARG A 138 8.95 -2.75 6.90
N THR A 139 9.59 -2.35 8.00
CA THR A 139 9.92 -0.95 8.34
C THR A 139 11.41 -0.66 8.19
N PHE A 140 11.76 0.60 7.94
CA PHE A 140 13.15 1.09 8.03
C PHE A 140 13.52 1.51 9.46
N GLY A 141 13.12 0.70 10.47
CA GLY A 141 13.50 0.86 11.87
C GLY A 141 12.81 2.00 12.60
N ASP A 142 13.30 2.28 13.82
CA ASP A 142 12.69 3.22 14.77
C ASP A 142 13.37 4.61 14.80
N ASN A 143 14.53 4.76 14.15
CA ASN A 143 15.18 6.06 14.01
C ASN A 143 14.48 6.89 12.91
N LEU A 144 13.84 7.99 13.33
CA LEU A 144 13.01 8.82 12.44
C LEU A 144 13.78 9.37 11.25
N LYS A 145 15.02 9.84 11.46
CA LYS A 145 15.85 10.42 10.40
C LYS A 145 16.19 9.39 9.33
N ILE A 146 16.66 8.21 9.74
CA ILE A 146 16.99 7.10 8.84
C ILE A 146 15.75 6.63 8.09
N ASN A 147 14.63 6.47 8.82
CA ASN A 147 13.37 6.00 8.25
C ASN A 147 12.83 6.99 7.19
N ILE A 148 12.90 8.30 7.44
CA ILE A 148 12.54 9.33 6.48
C ILE A 148 13.45 9.23 5.23
N GLU A 149 14.76 9.22 5.42
CA GLU A 149 15.73 9.25 4.32
C GLU A 149 15.57 8.02 3.40
N LEU A 150 15.43 6.82 3.95
CA LEU A 150 15.29 5.60 3.16
C LEU A 150 13.91 5.52 2.47
N ASN A 151 12.82 5.96 3.12
CA ASN A 151 11.53 6.03 2.48
C ASN A 151 11.44 7.12 1.40
N GLU A 152 12.12 8.26 1.55
CA GLU A 152 12.23 9.28 0.48
C GLU A 152 12.86 8.70 -0.79
N ILE A 153 13.96 7.97 -0.64
CA ILE A 153 14.61 7.29 -1.77
C ILE A 153 13.61 6.35 -2.44
N PHE A 154 12.92 5.50 -1.64
CA PHE A 154 11.97 4.53 -2.16
C PHE A 154 10.79 5.20 -2.88
N VAL A 155 10.17 6.20 -2.27
CA VAL A 155 9.02 6.94 -2.82
C VAL A 155 9.39 7.70 -4.08
N ASN A 156 10.47 8.52 -4.03
CA ASN A 156 10.86 9.37 -5.14
C ASN A 156 11.26 8.54 -6.37
N THR A 157 11.98 7.44 -6.16
CA THR A 157 12.34 6.50 -7.23
C THR A 157 11.08 5.87 -7.85
N SER A 158 10.12 5.43 -7.04
CA SER A 158 8.87 4.85 -7.52
C SER A 158 8.06 5.83 -8.36
N ILE A 159 7.87 7.06 -7.87
CA ILE A 159 7.20 8.14 -8.61
C ILE A 159 7.91 8.43 -9.92
N SER A 160 9.25 8.48 -9.90
CA SER A 160 10.04 8.76 -11.09
C SER A 160 9.86 7.72 -12.20
N LEU A 161 9.48 6.50 -11.86
CA LEU A 161 9.20 5.41 -12.80
C LEU A 161 7.70 5.19 -13.07
N GLY A 162 6.86 6.14 -12.64
CA GLY A 162 5.43 6.15 -12.94
C GLY A 162 4.58 5.29 -12.01
N ILE A 163 5.11 4.84 -10.89
CA ILE A 163 4.36 4.08 -9.87
C ILE A 163 3.91 5.03 -8.75
N THR A 164 2.60 5.08 -8.53
CA THR A 164 2.00 5.92 -7.50
C THR A 164 2.08 5.24 -6.13
N PRO A 165 2.62 5.90 -5.10
CA PRO A 165 2.72 5.33 -3.76
C PRO A 165 1.43 5.49 -2.94
N VAL A 166 1.26 4.59 -1.95
CA VAL A 166 0.23 4.65 -0.90
C VAL A 166 0.94 4.51 0.45
N MET A 167 0.95 5.55 1.27
CA MET A 167 1.52 5.44 2.61
C MET A 167 0.64 4.60 3.54
N LYS A 168 1.26 3.74 4.35
CA LYS A 168 0.55 2.81 5.23
C LYS A 168 1.33 2.50 6.51
N HIS A 169 0.68 2.08 7.59
CA HIS A 169 -0.77 1.97 7.82
C HIS A 169 -1.20 3.09 8.76
N ILE A 170 -1.76 4.16 8.23
CA ILE A 170 -2.10 5.37 9.00
C ILE A 170 -3.17 5.06 10.08
N PRO A 171 -3.00 5.51 11.33
CA PRO A 171 -2.00 6.43 11.89
C PRO A 171 -0.74 5.78 12.49
N GLY A 172 -0.42 4.51 12.19
CA GLY A 172 0.81 3.83 12.56
C GLY A 172 0.59 2.46 13.20
N HIS A 173 1.06 1.40 12.56
CA HIS A 173 0.91 0.00 13.01
C HIS A 173 2.06 -0.47 13.92
N GLY A 174 3.10 0.35 14.08
CA GLY A 174 4.38 -0.06 14.69
C GLY A 174 4.35 -0.35 16.20
N LEU A 175 3.26 -0.07 16.89
CA LEU A 175 3.15 -0.32 18.34
C LEU A 175 2.40 -1.61 18.69
N THR A 176 2.07 -2.44 17.70
CA THR A 176 1.30 -3.65 17.96
C THR A 176 2.18 -4.86 18.28
N SER A 177 1.77 -5.62 19.27
CA SER A 177 2.27 -6.96 19.57
C SER A 177 1.39 -8.07 18.94
N LYS A 178 0.39 -7.70 18.15
CA LYS A 178 -0.56 -8.62 17.50
C LYS A 178 -0.70 -8.26 16.02
N ASP A 179 -0.92 -9.27 15.20
CA ASP A 179 -1.16 -9.11 13.76
C ASP A 179 -2.65 -8.91 13.50
N SER A 180 -3.00 -7.83 12.78
CA SER A 180 -4.36 -7.49 12.37
C SER A 180 -4.99 -8.50 11.39
N HIS A 181 -4.19 -9.37 10.77
CA HIS A 181 -4.70 -10.48 9.98
C HIS A 181 -5.42 -11.54 10.82
N PHE A 182 -5.14 -11.64 12.12
CA PHE A 182 -5.70 -12.68 13.00
C PHE A 182 -6.70 -12.15 14.04
N SER A 183 -6.56 -10.92 14.50
CA SER A 183 -7.43 -10.30 15.50
C SER A 183 -7.33 -8.78 15.44
N LEU A 184 -8.31 -8.07 16.03
CA LEU A 184 -8.24 -6.61 16.16
C LEU A 184 -7.21 -6.22 17.24
N PRO A 185 -6.07 -5.60 16.86
CA PRO A 185 -5.11 -5.10 17.84
C PRO A 185 -5.68 -3.87 18.56
N VAL A 186 -5.33 -3.74 19.84
CA VAL A 186 -5.65 -2.55 20.65
C VAL A 186 -4.35 -1.93 21.15
N ILE A 187 -4.13 -0.66 20.86
CA ILE A 187 -3.01 0.13 21.33
C ILE A 187 -3.51 1.07 22.43
N ASN A 188 -2.97 0.92 23.65
CA ASN A 188 -3.26 1.78 24.80
C ASN A 188 -2.01 2.54 25.26
N SER A 189 -1.20 3.01 24.33
CA SER A 189 -0.01 3.80 24.61
C SER A 189 -0.36 5.25 24.95
N PRO A 190 0.49 5.94 25.75
CA PRO A 190 0.34 7.38 25.99
C PRO A 190 0.28 8.19 24.69
N ILE A 191 -0.44 9.30 24.71
CA ILE A 191 -0.65 10.17 23.52
C ILE A 191 0.68 10.57 22.89
N LYS A 192 1.69 10.94 23.66
CA LYS A 192 3.03 11.30 23.17
C LYS A 192 3.68 10.18 22.31
N ILE A 193 3.46 8.93 22.69
CA ILE A 193 3.96 7.77 21.93
C ILE A 193 3.15 7.57 20.64
N LEU A 194 1.83 7.76 20.69
CA LEU A 194 0.98 7.71 19.51
C LEU A 194 1.33 8.84 18.53
N GLU A 195 1.57 10.05 19.03
CA GLU A 195 1.97 11.20 18.22
C GLU A 195 3.32 11.00 17.52
N ARG A 196 4.24 10.26 18.17
CA ARG A 196 5.51 9.89 17.52
C ARG A 196 5.28 9.06 16.24
N GLN A 197 4.26 8.17 16.22
CA GLN A 197 3.90 7.42 15.02
C GLN A 197 3.49 8.34 13.86
N LEU A 198 2.90 9.49 14.16
CA LEU A 198 2.43 10.45 13.16
C LEU A 198 3.57 11.18 12.44
N THR A 199 4.78 11.19 12.97
CA THR A 199 5.90 11.99 12.44
C THR A 199 6.22 11.65 10.99
N LEU A 200 6.28 10.36 10.65
CA LEU A 200 6.54 9.91 9.28
C LEU A 200 5.37 10.27 8.36
N PHE A 201 4.13 10.01 8.79
CA PHE A 201 2.93 10.35 8.00
C PHE A 201 2.82 11.86 7.75
N LYS A 202 3.26 12.70 8.70
CA LYS A 202 3.30 14.16 8.53
C LYS A 202 4.31 14.56 7.47
N HIS A 203 5.48 13.93 7.44
CA HIS A 203 6.52 14.18 6.43
C HIS A 203 6.03 13.81 5.02
N PHE A 204 5.35 12.67 4.89
CA PHE A 204 4.82 12.16 3.62
C PHE A 204 3.38 12.58 3.31
N ASN A 205 2.81 13.60 3.99
CA ASN A 205 1.41 14.00 3.83
C ASN A 205 1.05 14.59 2.45
N HIS A 206 2.06 14.83 1.61
CA HIS A 206 1.93 15.25 0.22
C HIS A 206 1.57 14.10 -0.74
N LEU A 207 1.68 12.85 -0.30
CA LEU A 207 1.35 11.70 -1.13
C LEU A 207 -0.16 11.63 -1.45
N PRO A 208 -0.52 11.05 -2.61
CA PRO A 208 -1.91 11.07 -3.07
C PRO A 208 -2.83 10.13 -2.29
N PHE A 209 -2.28 9.06 -1.69
CA PHE A 209 -3.05 8.02 -1.03
C PHE A 209 -2.48 7.65 0.34
N ALA A 210 -3.39 7.32 1.27
CA ALA A 210 -3.06 6.69 2.54
C ALA A 210 -4.00 5.51 2.79
N MET A 211 -3.45 4.41 3.32
CA MET A 211 -4.20 3.23 3.75
C MET A 211 -4.29 3.20 5.27
N THR A 212 -5.51 3.00 5.81
CA THR A 212 -5.75 2.99 7.27
C THR A 212 -5.32 1.68 7.91
N ALA A 213 -4.92 1.73 9.18
CA ALA A 213 -4.69 0.55 9.99
C ALA A 213 -6.02 -0.01 10.55
N HIS A 214 -6.18 -1.35 10.56
CA HIS A 214 -7.25 -2.02 11.31
C HIS A 214 -6.82 -2.22 12.77
N ILE A 215 -6.72 -1.11 13.50
CA ILE A 215 -6.24 -1.04 14.89
C ILE A 215 -7.12 -0.09 15.68
N LYS A 216 -7.43 -0.46 16.93
CA LYS A 216 -8.07 0.43 17.91
C LYS A 216 -6.99 1.16 18.72
N TYR A 217 -7.04 2.50 18.70
CA TYR A 217 -6.16 3.37 19.47
C TYR A 217 -6.96 3.93 20.66
N ALA A 218 -6.94 3.25 21.79
CA ALA A 218 -7.85 3.52 22.91
C ALA A 218 -7.83 4.97 23.41
N LYS A 219 -6.68 5.67 23.30
CA LYS A 219 -6.56 7.09 23.72
C LYS A 219 -7.15 8.08 22.72
N TRP A 220 -7.33 7.70 21.44
CA TRP A 220 -7.95 8.54 20.42
C TRP A 220 -9.42 8.18 20.18
N ASP A 221 -9.72 6.87 20.14
CA ASP A 221 -11.08 6.33 20.03
C ASP A 221 -11.10 4.92 20.63
N ASN A 222 -11.78 4.77 21.76
CA ASN A 222 -11.89 3.48 22.45
C ASN A 222 -13.00 2.59 21.89
N ASP A 223 -13.83 3.11 20.99
CA ASP A 223 -14.99 2.39 20.47
C ASP A 223 -14.68 1.75 19.11
N ASN A 224 -13.93 2.48 18.26
CA ASN A 224 -13.72 2.11 16.87
C ASN A 224 -12.25 1.90 16.51
N MET A 225 -11.98 0.95 15.58
CA MET A 225 -10.68 0.90 14.91
C MET A 225 -10.49 2.11 13.99
N ALA A 226 -9.23 2.46 13.65
CA ALA A 226 -8.93 3.68 12.90
C ALA A 226 -9.71 3.81 11.60
N THR A 227 -9.92 2.72 10.87
CA THR A 227 -10.71 2.69 9.62
C THR A 227 -12.16 3.15 9.85
N TYR A 228 -12.74 2.87 11.02
CA TYR A 228 -14.12 3.20 11.36
C TYR A 228 -14.27 4.46 12.21
N SER A 229 -13.17 5.04 12.67
CA SER A 229 -13.17 6.17 13.59
C SER A 229 -13.24 7.51 12.85
N SER A 230 -14.40 8.16 12.88
CA SER A 230 -14.53 9.55 12.41
C SER A 230 -13.66 10.51 13.23
N LYS A 231 -13.41 10.22 14.52
CA LYS A 231 -12.52 11.00 15.39
C LYS A 231 -11.07 10.95 14.85
N ILE A 232 -10.55 9.75 14.58
CA ILE A 232 -9.19 9.58 14.06
C ILE A 232 -9.07 10.17 12.65
N ILE A 233 -10.01 9.87 11.76
CA ILE A 233 -9.94 10.38 10.40
C ILE A 233 -10.03 11.91 10.37
N LYS A 234 -10.99 12.52 11.08
CA LYS A 234 -11.17 13.97 11.06
C LYS A 234 -10.07 14.69 11.82
N ASN A 235 -9.86 14.34 13.10
CA ASN A 235 -9.01 15.13 13.99
C ASN A 235 -7.53 14.84 13.79
N ILE A 236 -7.15 13.53 13.66
CA ILE A 236 -5.75 13.14 13.54
C ILE A 236 -5.30 13.23 12.08
N ILE A 237 -5.97 12.52 11.14
CA ILE A 237 -5.47 12.42 9.78
C ILE A 237 -5.71 13.71 9.00
N ARG A 238 -6.92 14.30 9.09
CA ARG A 238 -7.24 15.48 8.30
C ARG A 238 -6.77 16.80 8.93
N GLN A 239 -6.93 16.97 10.25
CA GLN A 239 -6.59 18.23 10.91
C GLN A 239 -5.14 18.27 11.38
N GLN A 240 -4.68 17.28 12.18
CA GLN A 240 -3.34 17.30 12.75
C GLN A 240 -2.26 16.99 11.70
N LEU A 241 -2.42 15.94 10.89
CA LEU A 241 -1.50 15.59 9.80
C LEU A 241 -1.70 16.48 8.56
N LYS A 242 -2.82 17.19 8.43
CA LYS A 242 -3.20 18.00 7.26
C LYS A 242 -3.21 17.19 5.95
N PHE A 243 -3.45 15.89 6.02
CA PHE A 243 -3.47 15.02 4.85
C PHE A 243 -4.65 15.37 3.92
N LYS A 244 -4.33 15.68 2.66
CA LYS A 244 -5.31 16.11 1.64
C LYS A 244 -5.65 15.01 0.62
N GLY A 245 -4.83 13.95 0.53
CA GLY A 245 -5.02 12.83 -0.39
C GLY A 245 -6.26 11.97 -0.06
N LEU A 246 -6.48 10.94 -0.85
CA LEU A 246 -7.55 9.98 -0.61
C LEU A 246 -7.15 8.96 0.46
N ILE A 247 -8.09 8.67 1.37
CA ILE A 247 -7.93 7.64 2.38
C ILE A 247 -8.65 6.38 1.90
N MET A 248 -7.91 5.27 1.78
CA MET A 248 -8.47 3.95 1.55
C MET A 248 -8.46 3.13 2.83
N SER A 249 -9.41 2.21 2.97
CA SER A 249 -9.34 1.20 4.02
C SER A 249 -8.17 0.24 3.75
N ASP A 250 -7.67 -0.45 4.76
CA ASP A 250 -7.00 -1.74 4.57
C ASP A 250 -8.03 -2.78 4.11
N ASP A 251 -7.59 -4.00 3.82
CA ASP A 251 -8.47 -5.07 3.33
C ASP A 251 -9.58 -5.41 4.33
N MET A 252 -10.81 -5.15 3.92
CA MET A 252 -12.00 -5.36 4.75
C MET A 252 -12.35 -6.84 4.96
N THR A 253 -11.57 -7.77 4.39
CA THR A 253 -11.68 -9.20 4.66
C THR A 253 -10.77 -9.69 5.79
N MET A 254 -9.89 -8.82 6.33
CA MET A 254 -9.00 -9.16 7.44
C MET A 254 -9.81 -9.46 8.71
N LYS A 255 -9.36 -10.42 9.52
CA LYS A 255 -10.05 -10.84 10.76
C LYS A 255 -10.14 -9.77 11.84
N ALA A 256 -9.32 -8.72 11.76
CA ALA A 256 -9.48 -7.53 12.60
C ALA A 256 -10.83 -6.83 12.36
N ASN A 257 -11.39 -6.96 11.16
CA ASN A 257 -12.73 -6.50 10.84
C ASN A 257 -13.73 -7.60 11.19
N GLN A 258 -14.44 -7.45 12.31
CA GLN A 258 -15.44 -8.39 12.79
C GLN A 258 -16.86 -8.07 12.30
N SER A 259 -17.04 -6.97 11.58
CA SER A 259 -18.33 -6.55 11.04
C SER A 259 -18.67 -7.28 9.74
N ASP A 260 -19.95 -7.52 9.51
CA ASP A 260 -20.40 -7.96 8.18
C ASP A 260 -20.19 -6.84 7.14
N ILE A 261 -20.45 -7.12 5.87
CA ILE A 261 -20.17 -6.18 4.79
C ILE A 261 -21.05 -4.93 4.86
N LYS A 262 -22.32 -5.05 5.24
CA LYS A 262 -23.26 -3.93 5.33
C LYS A 262 -22.87 -2.98 6.45
N GLU A 263 -22.58 -3.53 7.61
CA GLU A 263 -22.07 -2.79 8.77
C GLU A 263 -20.73 -2.10 8.45
N SER A 264 -19.81 -2.81 7.78
CA SER A 264 -18.53 -2.29 7.34
C SER A 264 -18.68 -1.09 6.42
N VAL A 265 -19.58 -1.16 5.44
CA VAL A 265 -19.89 -0.04 4.53
C VAL A 265 -20.49 1.13 5.29
N GLN A 266 -21.42 0.88 6.20
CA GLN A 266 -22.04 1.93 7.01
C GLN A 266 -20.99 2.66 7.86
N LYS A 267 -20.13 1.93 8.57
CA LYS A 267 -19.05 2.49 9.39
C LYS A 267 -18.04 3.27 8.55
N CYS A 268 -17.64 2.76 7.38
CA CYS A 268 -16.77 3.50 6.47
C CYS A 268 -17.40 4.79 5.93
N ASN A 269 -18.70 4.78 5.63
CA ASN A 269 -19.45 5.99 5.24
C ASN A 269 -19.45 7.05 6.34
N GLN A 270 -19.57 6.65 7.61
CA GLN A 270 -19.60 7.53 8.77
C GLN A 270 -18.21 8.06 9.12
N SER A 271 -17.16 7.25 8.94
CA SER A 271 -15.80 7.62 9.29
C SER A 271 -15.15 8.58 8.30
N GLY A 272 -15.58 8.58 7.03
CA GLY A 272 -15.03 9.43 5.97
C GLY A 272 -13.90 8.78 5.15
N ILE A 273 -13.91 7.46 5.05
CA ILE A 273 -13.10 6.69 4.07
C ILE A 273 -13.51 7.12 2.66
N ASP A 274 -12.52 7.35 1.79
CA ASP A 274 -12.74 7.78 0.41
C ASP A 274 -12.80 6.59 -0.57
N ILE A 275 -12.09 5.49 -0.29
CA ILE A 275 -12.03 4.29 -1.13
C ILE A 275 -12.14 3.04 -0.24
N PHE A 276 -13.03 2.15 -0.60
CA PHE A 276 -13.22 0.86 0.07
C PHE A 276 -12.34 -0.21 -0.60
N LEU A 277 -11.56 -0.97 0.18
CA LEU A 277 -10.74 -2.09 -0.31
C LEU A 277 -11.31 -3.41 0.20
N ASP A 278 -11.69 -4.31 -0.70
CA ASP A 278 -12.15 -5.66 -0.36
C ASP A 278 -11.45 -6.70 -1.24
N CYS A 279 -10.68 -7.59 -0.63
CA CYS A 279 -9.89 -8.61 -1.32
C CYS A 279 -10.54 -9.99 -1.36
N SER A 280 -11.86 -10.08 -1.14
CA SER A 280 -12.61 -11.36 -1.11
C SER A 280 -12.69 -12.08 -2.46
N SER A 281 -12.55 -11.36 -3.57
CA SER A 281 -12.87 -11.85 -4.92
C SER A 281 -14.33 -12.31 -5.05
N ASP A 282 -15.26 -11.74 -4.26
CA ASP A 282 -16.67 -12.08 -4.19
C ASP A 282 -17.54 -10.92 -4.71
N TRP A 283 -18.20 -11.16 -5.85
CA TRP A 283 -19.07 -10.14 -6.46
C TRP A 283 -20.33 -9.87 -5.65
N GLY A 284 -20.83 -10.82 -4.85
CA GLY A 284 -21.94 -10.56 -3.92
C GLY A 284 -21.58 -9.47 -2.93
N ARG A 285 -20.42 -9.56 -2.30
CA ARG A 285 -19.90 -8.53 -1.40
C ARG A 285 -19.65 -7.20 -2.12
N TYR A 286 -19.07 -7.23 -3.32
CA TYR A 286 -18.80 -6.01 -4.09
C TYR A 286 -20.09 -5.28 -4.47
N LEU A 287 -21.17 -5.99 -4.80
CA LEU A 287 -22.47 -5.38 -5.08
C LEU A 287 -23.07 -4.70 -3.84
N GLU A 288 -22.94 -5.29 -2.65
CA GLU A 288 -23.36 -4.63 -1.40
C GLU A 288 -22.62 -3.31 -1.19
N VAL A 289 -21.29 -3.29 -1.45
CA VAL A 289 -20.50 -2.04 -1.39
C VAL A 289 -20.97 -1.05 -2.45
N ILE A 290 -21.16 -1.49 -3.71
CA ILE A 290 -21.58 -0.62 -4.81
C ILE A 290 -22.94 0.03 -4.55
N ASN A 291 -23.86 -0.70 -3.93
CA ASN A 291 -25.21 -0.22 -3.65
C ASN A 291 -25.28 0.73 -2.45
N SER A 292 -24.33 0.66 -1.51
CA SER A 292 -24.45 1.29 -0.21
C SER A 292 -23.31 2.26 0.14
N PHE A 293 -22.13 2.16 -0.49
CA PHE A 293 -20.99 3.03 -0.19
C PHE A 293 -21.16 4.41 -0.83
N LYS A 294 -20.99 5.46 -0.02
CA LYS A 294 -21.19 6.87 -0.43
C LYS A 294 -19.91 7.45 -1.03
N ILE A 295 -20.03 8.01 -2.23
CA ILE A 295 -18.92 8.67 -2.91
C ILE A 295 -18.64 10.03 -2.27
N THR A 296 -17.47 10.20 -1.66
CA THR A 296 -17.09 11.45 -1.00
C THR A 296 -16.84 12.59 -2.01
N ASN A 297 -17.01 13.84 -1.57
CA ASN A 297 -16.68 15.00 -2.40
C ASN A 297 -15.18 15.06 -2.75
N ARG A 298 -14.32 14.56 -1.87
CA ARG A 298 -12.87 14.48 -2.11
C ARG A 298 -12.57 13.52 -3.26
N TYR A 299 -13.18 12.34 -3.25
CA TYR A 299 -13.06 11.39 -4.36
C TYR A 299 -13.53 11.99 -5.70
N LYS A 300 -14.70 12.65 -5.71
CA LYS A 300 -15.22 13.34 -6.92
C LYS A 300 -14.25 14.40 -7.45
N LYS A 301 -13.62 15.17 -6.57
CA LYS A 301 -12.62 16.19 -6.95
C LYS A 301 -11.34 15.54 -7.51
N SER A 302 -10.85 14.45 -6.91
CA SER A 302 -9.63 13.78 -7.35
C SER A 302 -9.72 13.23 -8.77
N LEU A 303 -10.91 12.81 -9.22
CA LEU A 303 -11.12 12.33 -10.59
C LEU A 303 -10.94 13.41 -11.67
N LYS A 304 -11.01 14.70 -11.28
CA LYS A 304 -10.80 15.84 -12.18
C LYS A 304 -9.31 16.19 -12.32
N THR A 305 -8.47 15.73 -11.39
CA THR A 305 -7.03 15.99 -11.41
C THR A 305 -6.35 15.00 -12.36
N LYS A 306 -5.57 15.51 -13.31
CA LYS A 306 -4.79 14.65 -14.22
C LYS A 306 -3.84 13.77 -13.40
N ARG A 307 -3.72 12.49 -13.76
CA ARG A 307 -2.66 11.61 -13.23
C ARG A 307 -1.31 12.27 -13.47
N LEU A 308 -0.50 12.38 -12.43
CA LEU A 308 0.87 12.92 -12.48
C LEU A 308 1.85 11.97 -13.20
N ILE A 309 1.36 10.86 -13.78
CA ILE A 309 2.19 9.83 -14.38
C ILE A 309 2.57 10.29 -15.78
N THR A 310 3.79 10.75 -15.93
CA THR A 310 4.45 10.92 -17.22
C THR A 310 4.87 9.54 -17.72
N ASN A 311 4.39 9.14 -18.92
CA ASN A 311 4.96 8.01 -19.65
C ASN A 311 6.44 8.33 -19.90
N ARG A 312 7.34 7.67 -19.17
CA ARG A 312 8.77 7.76 -19.46
C ARG A 312 9.14 6.67 -20.47
N ASP A 313 10.06 6.99 -21.33
CA ASP A 313 10.66 5.99 -22.20
C ASP A 313 11.59 5.09 -21.36
N LEU A 314 11.04 3.94 -20.94
CA LEU A 314 11.80 2.92 -20.20
C LEU A 314 12.57 1.98 -21.15
N LYS A 315 12.54 2.23 -22.48
CA LYS A 315 13.15 1.32 -23.46
C LYS A 315 14.68 1.38 -23.43
N SER A 316 15.24 2.55 -23.11
CA SER A 316 16.69 2.77 -23.07
C SER A 316 17.37 2.24 -21.80
N ILE A 317 16.61 1.79 -20.78
CA ILE A 317 17.16 1.35 -19.51
C ILE A 317 17.60 -0.13 -19.62
N ASN A 318 18.90 -0.37 -19.41
CA ASN A 318 19.44 -1.71 -19.23
C ASN A 318 19.27 -2.15 -17.77
N ILE A 319 18.15 -2.76 -17.45
CA ILE A 319 17.79 -3.17 -16.09
C ILE A 319 18.74 -4.23 -15.52
N ILE A 320 19.40 -5.05 -16.36
CA ILE A 320 20.32 -6.11 -15.94
C ILE A 320 21.48 -5.51 -15.13
N GLN A 321 22.04 -4.39 -15.57
CA GLN A 321 23.15 -3.73 -14.84
C GLN A 321 22.77 -3.33 -13.41
N TYR A 322 21.52 -2.94 -13.18
CA TYR A 322 21.05 -2.61 -11.82
C TYR A 322 20.88 -3.85 -10.95
N HIS A 323 20.43 -4.97 -11.52
CA HIS A 323 20.37 -6.25 -10.83
C HIS A 323 21.76 -6.76 -10.47
N ASP A 324 22.68 -6.73 -11.44
CA ASP A 324 24.05 -7.19 -11.22
C ASP A 324 24.73 -6.38 -10.13
N LEU A 325 24.60 -5.04 -10.18
CA LEU A 325 25.13 -4.15 -9.14
C LEU A 325 24.53 -4.43 -7.76
N TYR A 326 23.20 -4.64 -7.67
CA TYR A 326 22.56 -5.01 -6.40
C TYR A 326 23.13 -6.30 -5.83
N ASN A 327 23.23 -7.35 -6.65
CA ASN A 327 23.73 -8.66 -6.25
C ASN A 327 25.23 -8.62 -5.88
N GLU A 328 26.02 -7.87 -6.62
CA GLU A 328 27.44 -7.65 -6.32
C GLU A 328 27.64 -6.98 -4.97
N LEU A 329 26.91 -5.91 -4.69
CA LEU A 329 26.96 -5.20 -3.40
C LEU A 329 26.56 -6.10 -2.24
N VAL A 330 25.45 -6.85 -2.37
CA VAL A 330 25.00 -7.79 -1.34
C VAL A 330 26.08 -8.85 -1.08
N LYS A 331 26.67 -9.43 -2.13
CA LYS A 331 27.74 -10.43 -2.03
C LYS A 331 29.02 -9.86 -1.41
N THR A 332 29.47 -8.70 -1.88
CA THR A 332 30.73 -8.07 -1.44
C THR A 332 30.72 -7.72 0.05
N TYR A 333 29.58 -7.29 0.57
CA TYR A 333 29.44 -6.93 1.99
C TYR A 333 28.94 -8.10 2.86
N GLY A 334 28.73 -9.30 2.30
CA GLY A 334 28.28 -10.49 3.03
C GLY A 334 26.90 -10.33 3.68
N ILE A 335 25.98 -9.71 3.00
CA ILE A 335 24.65 -9.32 3.50
C ILE A 335 23.60 -10.30 2.99
#